data_4b34a0798e02d2ddf5ec335a6a7e5c1c
#
_entry.id   4b34a0798e02d2ddf5ec335a6a7e5c1c
#
_cell.length_a   1.000
_cell.length_b   1.000
_cell.length_c   1.000
_cell.angle_alpha   90.00
_cell.angle_beta   90.00
_cell.angle_gamma   90.00
#
_symmetry.space_group_name_H-M   'P 1'
#
loop_
_entity.id
_entity.type
_entity.pdbx_description
1 polymer ?
#
loop_
_entity_poly.entity_id
_entity_poly.type
_entity_poly.pdbx_seq_one_letter_code
_entity_poly.pdbx_strand_id
1 'polypeptide(L)'
;MSAYYRRASSVLKLVRFAVLLGFVVFAVFCIGFFKDNITVDNLRYLLKYLDLSAADNTPSDAEITLDNGSGVSYVLVGNDLAVLGKNGIGLYDFAGNKLYQYDMQLASPAVLSNGKNLLVYDTDGKDLAVFDAVSKVLEKHFDYDVKSASLNGLGSFAVITSEKTYRSGVVVFDRDGKETFRWMSPDKYLTGTALNANATVVTCAALSNKNGAFTTELVSYNTATGAKEVSKTFEDTLVLKLGYAENDSYLYMLTDSAFVCFDRDLNEVGRASYNPENARFFRAFDECFLIAESNNLSGSSMTVRAYGYDAAPLFECSCEQGILDAEYRDRTLYLLERDRLSVYDYGTEEAVLTPLAST
;
A
#
# COMPACT_ATOMS: atom_id res chain seq x y z
N MET A 1 -33.79 -50.76 -32.30
CA MET A 1 -32.64 -50.06 -31.64
C MET A 1 -32.34 -48.67 -32.21
N SER A 2 -32.49 -48.36 -33.47
CA SER A 2 -32.13 -47.06 -34.06
C SER A 2 -32.94 -45.83 -33.58
N ALA A 3 -34.23 -46.01 -33.28
CA ALA A 3 -35.10 -44.90 -32.83
C ALA A 3 -34.75 -44.39 -31.39
N TYR A 4 -34.36 -45.29 -30.49
CA TYR A 4 -33.92 -44.99 -29.14
C TYR A 4 -32.63 -44.15 -29.15
N TYR A 5 -31.63 -44.57 -29.91
CA TYR A 5 -30.36 -43.83 -30.01
C TYR A 5 -30.53 -42.45 -30.67
N ARG A 6 -31.45 -42.27 -31.61
CA ARG A 6 -31.78 -40.97 -32.18
C ARG A 6 -32.40 -40.04 -31.14
N ARG A 7 -33.32 -40.53 -30.35
CA ARG A 7 -33.95 -39.73 -29.26
C ARG A 7 -32.94 -39.36 -28.18
N ALA A 8 -32.12 -40.34 -27.75
CA ALA A 8 -31.04 -40.09 -26.78
C ALA A 8 -30.03 -39.05 -27.28
N SER A 9 -29.62 -39.14 -28.57
CA SER A 9 -28.71 -38.16 -29.18
C SER A 9 -29.33 -36.77 -29.28
N SER A 10 -30.65 -36.66 -29.54
CA SER A 10 -31.34 -35.36 -29.60
C SER A 10 -31.46 -34.71 -28.20
N VAL A 11 -31.75 -35.53 -27.17
CA VAL A 11 -31.77 -35.08 -25.79
C VAL A 11 -30.39 -34.63 -25.33
N LEU A 12 -29.32 -35.37 -25.65
CA LEU A 12 -27.95 -34.97 -25.35
C LEU A 12 -27.54 -33.67 -26.04
N LYS A 13 -27.97 -33.43 -27.29
CA LYS A 13 -27.72 -32.15 -28.00
C LYS A 13 -28.46 -31.01 -27.32
N LEU A 14 -29.72 -31.24 -26.90
CA LEU A 14 -30.51 -30.22 -26.17
C LEU A 14 -29.87 -29.86 -24.83
N VAL A 15 -29.42 -30.88 -24.06
CA VAL A 15 -28.73 -30.67 -22.78
C VAL A 15 -27.43 -29.92 -22.99
N ARG A 16 -26.63 -30.30 -23.99
CA ARG A 16 -25.39 -29.59 -24.34
C ARG A 16 -25.65 -28.13 -24.72
N PHE A 17 -26.69 -27.86 -25.49
CA PHE A 17 -27.09 -26.51 -25.85
C PHE A 17 -27.57 -25.70 -24.63
N ALA A 18 -28.38 -26.33 -23.75
CA ALA A 18 -28.84 -25.66 -22.51
C ALA A 18 -27.68 -25.33 -21.56
N VAL A 19 -26.68 -26.22 -21.41
CA VAL A 19 -25.49 -25.98 -20.62
C VAL A 19 -24.65 -24.85 -21.24
N LEU A 20 -24.50 -24.81 -22.55
CA LEU A 20 -23.75 -23.79 -23.25
C LEU A 20 -24.44 -22.43 -23.14
N LEU A 21 -25.79 -22.41 -23.28
CA LEU A 21 -26.60 -21.20 -23.07
C LEU A 21 -26.50 -20.71 -21.62
N GLY A 22 -26.59 -21.63 -20.65
CA GLY A 22 -26.41 -21.31 -19.22
C GLY A 22 -25.04 -20.70 -18.93
N PHE A 23 -23.98 -21.24 -19.54
CA PHE A 23 -22.61 -20.70 -19.42
C PHE A 23 -22.52 -19.28 -20.02
N VAL A 24 -23.12 -19.05 -21.20
CA VAL A 24 -23.12 -17.72 -21.82
C VAL A 24 -23.88 -16.69 -20.95
N VAL A 25 -25.06 -17.09 -20.43
CA VAL A 25 -25.85 -16.21 -19.52
C VAL A 25 -25.05 -15.93 -18.24
N PHE A 26 -24.40 -16.94 -17.67
CA PHE A 26 -23.54 -16.78 -16.50
C PHE A 26 -22.35 -15.86 -16.79
N ALA A 27 -21.70 -16.01 -17.93
CA ALA A 27 -20.58 -15.16 -18.34
C ALA A 27 -21.02 -13.69 -18.52
N VAL A 28 -22.18 -13.46 -19.17
CA VAL A 28 -22.75 -12.11 -19.32
C VAL A 28 -23.13 -11.51 -17.96
N PHE A 29 -23.68 -12.32 -17.07
CA PHE A 29 -24.00 -11.88 -15.69
C PHE A 29 -22.71 -11.53 -14.93
N CYS A 30 -21.67 -12.36 -15.00
CA CYS A 30 -20.38 -12.07 -14.38
C CYS A 30 -19.76 -10.79 -14.94
N ILE A 31 -19.77 -10.60 -16.25
CA ILE A 31 -19.26 -9.36 -16.89
C ILE A 31 -20.08 -8.16 -16.44
N GLY A 32 -21.40 -8.27 -16.35
CA GLY A 32 -22.28 -7.17 -15.92
C GLY A 32 -22.11 -6.80 -14.45
N PHE A 33 -21.95 -7.81 -13.58
CA PHE A 33 -21.87 -7.60 -12.13
C PHE A 33 -20.44 -7.25 -11.66
N PHE A 34 -19.42 -7.80 -12.32
CA PHE A 34 -18.01 -7.61 -11.98
C PHE A 34 -17.25 -6.76 -13.00
N LYS A 35 -17.95 -5.94 -13.81
CA LYS A 35 -17.34 -5.12 -14.88
C LYS A 35 -16.17 -4.27 -14.38
N ASP A 36 -16.24 -3.76 -13.15
CA ASP A 36 -15.21 -2.92 -12.55
C ASP A 36 -14.00 -3.74 -12.05
N ASN A 37 -14.17 -5.06 -11.87
CA ASN A 37 -13.13 -6.00 -11.46
C ASN A 37 -12.55 -6.79 -12.65
N ILE A 38 -13.21 -6.81 -13.81
CA ILE A 38 -12.73 -7.48 -15.04
C ILE A 38 -11.98 -6.44 -15.87
N THR A 39 -10.76 -6.14 -15.45
CA THR A 39 -9.83 -5.30 -16.22
C THR A 39 -8.88 -6.19 -17.01
N VAL A 40 -8.26 -5.62 -18.06
CA VAL A 40 -7.22 -6.30 -18.85
C VAL A 40 -6.07 -6.74 -17.94
N ASP A 41 -5.77 -5.96 -16.92
CA ASP A 41 -4.70 -6.23 -15.95
C ASP A 41 -5.06 -7.41 -15.04
N ASN A 42 -6.29 -7.46 -14.53
CA ASN A 42 -6.77 -8.62 -13.76
C ASN A 42 -6.81 -9.89 -14.61
N LEU A 43 -7.10 -9.79 -15.90
CA LEU A 43 -7.09 -10.92 -16.81
C LEU A 43 -5.65 -11.40 -17.10
N ARG A 44 -4.70 -10.48 -17.31
CA ARG A 44 -3.27 -10.80 -17.44
C ARG A 44 -2.73 -11.44 -16.18
N TYR A 45 -3.09 -10.88 -15.00
CA TYR A 45 -2.75 -11.44 -13.71
C TYR A 45 -3.29 -12.87 -13.55
N LEU A 46 -4.57 -13.09 -13.89
CA LEU A 46 -5.18 -14.43 -13.88
C LEU A 46 -4.48 -15.39 -14.85
N LEU A 47 -4.13 -14.94 -16.06
CA LEU A 47 -3.43 -15.75 -17.05
C LEU A 47 -2.01 -16.13 -16.59
N LYS A 48 -1.30 -15.28 -15.89
CA LYS A 48 0.00 -15.57 -15.28
C LYS A 48 -0.10 -16.72 -14.27
N TYR A 49 -1.19 -16.79 -13.50
CA TYR A 49 -1.44 -17.88 -12.53
C TYR A 49 -2.15 -19.09 -13.12
N LEU A 50 -2.72 -18.95 -14.32
CA LEU A 50 -3.27 -20.09 -15.09
C LEU A 50 -2.24 -20.77 -15.99
N ASP A 51 -1.02 -20.25 -16.06
CA ASP A 51 0.07 -20.95 -16.71
C ASP A 51 0.36 -22.24 -15.91
N LEU A 52 -0.19 -23.33 -16.45
CA LEU A 52 -0.20 -24.68 -15.86
C LEU A 52 1.16 -25.39 -15.90
N SER A 53 2.20 -24.70 -16.32
CA SER A 53 3.56 -25.11 -15.99
C SER A 53 3.69 -24.87 -14.48
N ALA A 54 3.53 -25.95 -13.70
CA ALA A 54 3.60 -25.95 -12.26
C ALA A 54 4.70 -25.02 -11.78
N ALA A 55 4.33 -23.79 -11.43
CA ALA A 55 5.18 -22.95 -10.61
C ALA A 55 5.26 -23.71 -9.28
N ASP A 56 6.36 -24.38 -9.07
CA ASP A 56 6.72 -24.97 -7.80
C ASP A 56 6.75 -23.82 -6.82
N ASN A 57 5.63 -23.59 -6.10
CA ASN A 57 5.55 -22.65 -5.00
C ASN A 57 6.28 -23.19 -3.74
N THR A 58 7.17 -24.16 -3.93
CA THR A 58 8.08 -24.58 -2.87
C THR A 58 9.05 -23.44 -2.64
N PRO A 59 9.18 -22.93 -1.39
CA PRO A 59 10.25 -22.00 -1.05
C PRO A 59 11.56 -22.62 -1.54
N SER A 60 12.20 -21.97 -2.47
CA SER A 60 13.50 -22.39 -2.95
C SER A 60 14.54 -21.80 -2.02
N ASP A 61 15.59 -22.57 -1.67
CA ASP A 61 16.80 -22.05 -1.01
C ASP A 61 17.63 -21.16 -1.97
N ALA A 62 17.01 -20.65 -3.04
CA ALA A 62 17.67 -19.83 -4.02
C ALA A 62 17.98 -18.45 -3.45
N GLU A 63 19.24 -18.11 -3.36
CA GLU A 63 19.71 -16.76 -3.03
C GLU A 63 19.50 -15.84 -4.22
N ILE A 64 18.72 -14.77 -4.02
CA ILE A 64 18.64 -13.68 -4.98
C ILE A 64 19.85 -12.78 -4.75
N THR A 65 20.85 -12.87 -5.63
CA THR A 65 21.98 -11.95 -5.60
C THR A 65 21.52 -10.57 -6.08
N LEU A 66 21.43 -9.64 -5.17
CA LEU A 66 21.04 -8.26 -5.44
C LEU A 66 22.30 -7.39 -5.47
N ASP A 67 22.38 -6.47 -6.42
CA ASP A 67 23.39 -5.41 -6.37
C ASP A 67 23.17 -4.57 -5.13
N ASN A 68 24.01 -4.78 -4.10
CA ASN A 68 23.92 -4.15 -2.80
C ASN A 68 24.29 -2.65 -2.86
N GLY A 69 23.47 -1.85 -3.56
CA GLY A 69 23.51 -0.40 -3.42
C GLY A 69 22.81 0.02 -2.12
N SER A 70 23.33 1.00 -1.41
CA SER A 70 22.59 1.65 -0.32
C SER A 70 21.30 2.27 -0.85
N GLY A 71 20.17 2.07 -0.13
CA GLY A 71 18.88 2.64 -0.50
C GLY A 71 18.03 1.74 -1.41
N VAL A 72 18.16 0.43 -1.26
CA VAL A 72 17.30 -0.56 -1.91
C VAL A 72 16.04 -0.78 -1.06
N SER A 73 14.87 -0.76 -1.68
CA SER A 73 13.58 -1.09 -1.06
C SER A 73 13.05 -2.39 -1.60
N TYR A 74 12.49 -3.20 -0.72
CA TYR A 74 11.88 -4.50 -1.02
C TYR A 74 10.39 -4.43 -0.76
N VAL A 75 9.58 -4.81 -1.72
CA VAL A 75 8.11 -4.73 -1.61
C VAL A 75 7.48 -5.90 -2.34
N LEU A 76 6.42 -6.47 -1.75
CA LEU A 76 5.64 -7.53 -2.40
C LEU A 76 4.59 -6.93 -3.34
N VAL A 77 4.43 -7.57 -4.50
CA VAL A 77 3.35 -7.33 -5.45
C VAL A 77 2.80 -8.67 -5.93
N GLY A 78 1.56 -8.97 -5.57
CA GLY A 78 1.03 -10.33 -5.73
C GLY A 78 1.85 -11.35 -4.94
N ASN A 79 2.38 -12.34 -5.66
CA ASN A 79 3.27 -13.37 -5.12
C ASN A 79 4.73 -13.16 -5.55
N ASP A 80 5.11 -11.95 -5.94
CA ASP A 80 6.44 -11.67 -6.44
C ASP A 80 7.12 -10.60 -5.57
N LEU A 81 8.44 -10.60 -5.55
CA LEU A 81 9.26 -9.63 -4.83
C LEU A 81 9.75 -8.54 -5.80
N ALA A 82 9.33 -7.32 -5.54
CA ALA A 82 9.87 -6.15 -6.23
C ALA A 82 11.06 -5.58 -5.45
N VAL A 83 12.14 -5.31 -6.16
CA VAL A 83 13.37 -4.71 -5.65
C VAL A 83 13.59 -3.38 -6.36
N LEU A 84 13.47 -2.29 -5.62
CA LEU A 84 13.68 -0.94 -6.12
C LEU A 84 15.02 -0.40 -5.67
N GLY A 85 15.84 0.05 -6.62
CA GLY A 85 17.08 0.75 -6.39
C GLY A 85 17.18 2.03 -7.23
N LYS A 86 18.31 2.72 -7.16
CA LYS A 86 18.55 3.95 -7.93
C LYS A 86 18.55 3.74 -9.45
N ASN A 87 18.82 2.53 -9.89
CA ASN A 87 18.90 2.18 -11.31
C ASN A 87 17.57 1.64 -11.87
N GLY A 88 16.53 1.55 -11.04
CA GLY A 88 15.21 1.09 -11.43
C GLY A 88 14.65 -0.01 -10.57
N ILE A 89 13.69 -0.75 -11.11
CA ILE A 89 12.95 -1.79 -10.41
C ILE A 89 13.13 -3.16 -11.10
N GLY A 90 13.44 -4.18 -10.31
CA GLY A 90 13.43 -5.58 -10.71
C GLY A 90 12.32 -6.35 -10.03
N LEU A 91 11.66 -7.24 -10.73
CA LEU A 91 10.67 -8.16 -10.17
C LEU A 91 11.20 -9.59 -10.21
N TYR A 92 11.05 -10.31 -9.10
CA TYR A 92 11.53 -11.67 -8.89
C TYR A 92 10.41 -12.56 -8.36
N ASP A 93 10.33 -13.79 -8.84
CA ASP A 93 9.47 -14.80 -8.23
C ASP A 93 10.10 -15.37 -6.94
N PHE A 94 9.33 -16.15 -6.17
CA PHE A 94 9.85 -16.79 -4.95
C PHE A 94 10.86 -17.91 -5.21
N ALA A 95 11.05 -18.34 -6.45
CA ALA A 95 12.14 -19.23 -6.84
C ALA A 95 13.46 -18.47 -7.14
N GLY A 96 13.45 -17.14 -7.02
CA GLY A 96 14.62 -16.29 -7.28
C GLY A 96 14.82 -15.93 -8.76
N ASN A 97 13.91 -16.30 -9.65
CA ASN A 97 14.01 -15.96 -11.06
C ASN A 97 13.61 -14.51 -11.28
N LYS A 98 14.43 -13.77 -12.02
CA LYS A 98 14.07 -12.42 -12.43
C LYS A 98 12.99 -12.47 -13.52
N LEU A 99 11.83 -11.91 -13.24
CA LEU A 99 10.69 -11.85 -14.16
C LEU A 99 10.82 -10.71 -15.15
N TYR A 100 11.14 -9.52 -14.65
CA TYR A 100 11.49 -8.37 -15.49
C TYR A 100 12.40 -7.38 -14.76
N GLN A 101 13.00 -6.50 -15.54
CA GLN A 101 13.77 -5.34 -15.09
C GLN A 101 13.28 -4.12 -15.85
N TYR A 102 13.05 -3.03 -15.14
CA TYR A 102 12.77 -1.74 -15.74
C TYR A 102 13.76 -0.71 -15.24
N ASP A 103 14.54 -0.15 -16.16
CA ASP A 103 15.59 0.80 -15.83
C ASP A 103 15.01 2.21 -15.70
N MET A 104 15.20 2.83 -14.56
CA MET A 104 14.85 4.20 -14.23
C MET A 104 16.03 4.83 -13.48
N GLN A 105 16.35 6.08 -13.78
CA GLN A 105 17.35 6.81 -13.00
C GLN A 105 16.65 7.59 -11.91
N LEU A 106 16.81 7.13 -10.67
CA LEU A 106 16.16 7.70 -9.50
C LEU A 106 17.23 8.18 -8.50
N ALA A 107 17.15 9.43 -8.08
CA ALA A 107 18.06 10.00 -7.09
C ALA A 107 17.67 9.56 -5.67
N SER A 108 16.37 9.61 -5.37
CA SER A 108 15.76 9.27 -4.08
C SER A 108 14.52 8.39 -4.31
N PRO A 109 14.73 7.10 -4.67
CA PRO A 109 13.63 6.20 -5.02
C PRO A 109 12.68 5.97 -3.85
N ALA A 110 11.39 6.04 -4.13
CA ALA A 110 10.32 5.69 -3.20
C ALA A 110 9.33 4.74 -3.89
N VAL A 111 8.80 3.79 -3.11
CA VAL A 111 7.81 2.82 -3.59
C VAL A 111 6.66 2.68 -2.62
N LEU A 112 5.45 2.62 -3.16
CA LEU A 112 4.23 2.28 -2.44
C LEU A 112 3.62 1.04 -3.10
N SER A 113 3.06 0.15 -2.29
CA SER A 113 2.36 -1.05 -2.76
C SER A 113 0.97 -1.12 -2.17
N ASN A 114 0.01 -1.54 -2.96
CA ASN A 114 -1.31 -1.97 -2.49
C ASN A 114 -1.51 -3.49 -2.63
N GLY A 115 -0.41 -4.24 -2.81
CA GLY A 115 -0.41 -5.68 -3.04
C GLY A 115 -0.66 -6.11 -4.49
N LYS A 116 -1.20 -5.24 -5.35
CA LYS A 116 -1.45 -5.50 -6.79
C LYS A 116 -0.64 -4.59 -7.69
N ASN A 117 -0.49 -3.33 -7.27
CA ASN A 117 0.23 -2.31 -8.00
C ASN A 117 1.36 -1.75 -7.15
N LEU A 118 2.43 -1.35 -7.80
CA LEU A 118 3.54 -0.59 -7.25
C LEU A 118 3.53 0.81 -7.86
N LEU A 119 3.52 1.82 -7.02
CA LEU A 119 3.75 3.20 -7.42
C LEU A 119 5.19 3.55 -7.08
N VAL A 120 6.01 3.76 -8.08
CA VAL A 120 7.44 4.12 -7.95
C VAL A 120 7.61 5.56 -8.37
N TYR A 121 8.30 6.35 -7.56
CA TYR A 121 8.60 7.74 -7.88
C TYR A 121 9.95 8.16 -7.32
N ASP A 122 10.51 9.22 -7.89
CA ASP A 122 11.71 9.87 -7.39
C ASP A 122 11.32 11.02 -6.47
N THR A 123 11.65 10.92 -5.18
CA THR A 123 11.40 12.01 -4.23
C THR A 123 12.33 13.17 -4.56
N ASP A 124 11.78 14.38 -4.70
CA ASP A 124 12.44 15.56 -5.24
C ASP A 124 12.83 15.46 -6.72
N GLY A 125 12.39 14.41 -7.40
CA GLY A 125 12.45 14.25 -8.85
C GLY A 125 11.10 14.52 -9.52
N LYS A 126 11.00 14.17 -10.81
CA LYS A 126 9.82 14.48 -11.62
C LYS A 126 9.15 13.25 -12.22
N ASP A 127 9.74 12.09 -12.03
CA ASP A 127 9.30 10.87 -12.67
C ASP A 127 8.54 9.97 -11.71
N LEU A 128 7.47 9.39 -12.22
CA LEU A 128 6.63 8.43 -11.51
C LEU A 128 6.21 7.33 -12.49
N ALA A 129 6.24 6.09 -12.04
CA ALA A 129 5.73 4.96 -12.81
C ALA A 129 4.88 4.04 -11.93
N VAL A 130 3.88 3.43 -12.53
CA VAL A 130 3.06 2.38 -11.91
C VAL A 130 3.34 1.06 -12.60
N PHE A 131 3.57 0.04 -11.79
CA PHE A 131 3.82 -1.34 -12.21
C PHE A 131 2.77 -2.26 -11.62
N ASP A 132 2.47 -3.33 -12.30
CA ASP A 132 1.81 -4.52 -11.76
C ASP A 132 2.80 -5.70 -11.73
N ALA A 133 2.31 -6.89 -11.35
CA ALA A 133 3.13 -8.11 -11.34
C ALA A 133 3.58 -8.58 -12.74
N VAL A 134 3.15 -7.93 -13.81
CA VAL A 134 3.41 -8.35 -15.19
C VAL A 134 4.24 -7.34 -15.97
N SER A 135 3.97 -6.03 -15.76
CA SER A 135 4.55 -4.98 -16.61
C SER A 135 4.47 -3.59 -15.97
N LYS A 136 5.10 -2.63 -16.64
CA LYS A 136 4.83 -1.20 -16.41
C LYS A 136 3.46 -0.84 -16.97
N VAL A 137 2.56 -0.36 -16.10
CA VAL A 137 1.18 0.03 -16.45
C VAL A 137 1.16 1.43 -17.04
N LEU A 138 1.82 2.37 -16.37
CA LEU A 138 1.91 3.76 -16.81
C LEU A 138 3.18 4.44 -16.34
N GLU A 139 3.50 5.55 -16.99
CA GLU A 139 4.60 6.44 -16.62
C GLU A 139 4.13 7.89 -16.74
N LYS A 140 4.57 8.73 -15.81
CA LYS A 140 4.27 10.16 -15.80
C LYS A 140 5.51 10.97 -15.51
N HIS A 141 5.64 12.06 -16.24
CA HIS A 141 6.61 13.11 -15.97
C HIS A 141 5.88 14.36 -15.53
N PHE A 142 6.27 14.93 -14.39
CA PHE A 142 5.69 16.14 -13.82
C PHE A 142 6.54 17.36 -14.18
N ASP A 143 5.88 18.51 -14.30
CA ASP A 143 6.60 19.78 -14.52
C ASP A 143 7.41 20.19 -13.29
N TYR A 144 6.96 19.78 -12.10
CA TYR A 144 7.52 20.11 -10.79
C TYR A 144 7.87 18.86 -9.99
N ASP A 145 8.74 19.05 -8.99
CA ASP A 145 9.25 17.94 -8.19
C ASP A 145 8.14 17.27 -7.38
N VAL A 146 8.12 15.95 -7.42
CA VAL A 146 7.26 15.10 -6.62
C VAL A 146 7.82 15.06 -5.18
N LYS A 147 7.00 15.44 -4.20
CA LYS A 147 7.39 15.45 -2.79
C LYS A 147 6.90 14.23 -2.03
N SER A 148 5.72 13.75 -2.35
CA SER A 148 5.10 12.60 -1.72
C SER A 148 3.99 12.05 -2.62
N ALA A 149 3.62 10.80 -2.41
CA ALA A 149 2.47 10.19 -3.07
C ALA A 149 1.69 9.30 -2.11
N SER A 150 0.46 8.99 -2.46
CA SER A 150 -0.36 7.95 -1.83
C SER A 150 -1.01 7.08 -2.89
N LEU A 151 -1.19 5.80 -2.57
CA LEU A 151 -1.78 4.78 -3.43
C LEU A 151 -2.90 4.10 -2.65
N ASN A 152 -4.10 4.02 -3.23
CA ASN A 152 -5.21 3.31 -2.60
C ASN A 152 -5.31 1.85 -3.06
N GLY A 153 -6.18 1.07 -2.41
CA GLY A 153 -6.36 -0.35 -2.70
C GLY A 153 -6.87 -0.67 -4.12
N LEU A 154 -7.48 0.29 -4.82
CA LEU A 154 -7.99 0.14 -6.19
C LEU A 154 -7.02 0.63 -7.27
N GLY A 155 -5.83 1.13 -6.90
CA GLY A 155 -4.80 1.58 -7.82
C GLY A 155 -4.89 3.06 -8.22
N SER A 156 -5.84 3.82 -7.67
CA SER A 156 -5.85 5.28 -7.78
C SER A 156 -4.78 5.88 -6.87
N PHE A 157 -4.20 7.00 -7.27
CA PHE A 157 -3.10 7.60 -6.53
C PHE A 157 -3.18 9.13 -6.50
N ALA A 158 -2.64 9.71 -5.43
CA ALA A 158 -2.46 11.14 -5.29
C ALA A 158 -0.97 11.48 -5.20
N VAL A 159 -0.59 12.59 -5.80
CA VAL A 159 0.80 13.06 -5.85
C VAL A 159 0.86 14.48 -5.35
N ILE A 160 1.74 14.74 -4.39
CA ILE A 160 2.07 16.09 -3.95
C ILE A 160 3.27 16.57 -4.75
N THR A 161 3.14 17.76 -5.36
CA THR A 161 4.21 18.41 -6.11
C THR A 161 4.59 19.75 -5.47
N SER A 162 5.85 20.13 -5.62
CA SER A 162 6.23 21.54 -5.48
C SER A 162 5.62 22.34 -6.62
N GLU A 163 5.45 23.64 -6.45
CA GLU A 163 4.85 24.48 -7.48
C GLU A 163 5.58 25.81 -7.59
N LYS A 164 5.58 26.44 -8.76
CA LYS A 164 6.28 27.72 -8.96
C LYS A 164 5.50 28.91 -8.40
N THR A 165 4.19 28.92 -8.62
CA THR A 165 3.29 30.01 -8.24
C THR A 165 2.61 29.75 -6.91
N TYR A 166 2.46 28.51 -6.53
CA TYR A 166 1.88 28.02 -5.29
C TYR A 166 2.98 27.39 -4.41
N ARG A 167 2.70 27.18 -3.14
CA ARG A 167 3.65 26.47 -2.25
C ARG A 167 3.75 25.00 -2.58
N SER A 168 2.63 24.38 -2.85
CA SER A 168 2.54 22.99 -3.27
C SER A 168 1.18 22.71 -3.90
N GLY A 169 1.08 21.59 -4.60
CA GLY A 169 -0.16 21.08 -5.16
C GLY A 169 -0.35 19.60 -4.86
N VAL A 170 -1.60 19.15 -4.87
CA VAL A 170 -1.96 17.74 -4.92
C VAL A 170 -2.74 17.47 -6.19
N VAL A 171 -2.38 16.39 -6.88
CA VAL A 171 -3.06 15.92 -8.08
C VAL A 171 -3.48 14.48 -7.86
N VAL A 172 -4.75 14.18 -8.11
CA VAL A 172 -5.30 12.82 -7.98
C VAL A 172 -5.50 12.23 -9.36
N PHE A 173 -5.10 10.99 -9.50
CA PHE A 173 -5.24 10.19 -10.70
C PHE A 173 -6.05 8.94 -10.41
N ASP A 174 -6.86 8.52 -11.38
CA ASP A 174 -7.44 7.20 -11.37
C ASP A 174 -6.39 6.11 -11.71
N ARG A 175 -6.77 4.86 -11.65
CA ARG A 175 -5.88 3.71 -11.94
C ARG A 175 -5.32 3.72 -13.37
N ASP A 176 -6.01 4.35 -14.31
CA ASP A 176 -5.60 4.48 -15.71
C ASP A 176 -4.69 5.70 -15.93
N GLY A 177 -4.39 6.43 -14.85
CA GLY A 177 -3.54 7.60 -14.85
C GLY A 177 -4.21 8.87 -15.39
N LYS A 178 -5.54 8.90 -15.49
CA LYS A 178 -6.28 10.11 -15.83
C LYS A 178 -6.41 10.99 -14.59
N GLU A 179 -6.11 12.28 -14.73
CA GLU A 179 -6.32 13.27 -13.68
C GLU A 179 -7.82 13.42 -13.37
N THR A 180 -8.19 13.25 -12.10
CA THR A 180 -9.57 13.37 -11.62
C THR A 180 -9.77 14.59 -10.73
N PHE A 181 -8.71 15.06 -10.05
CA PHE A 181 -8.78 16.20 -9.16
C PHE A 181 -7.43 16.90 -9.05
N ARG A 182 -7.47 18.22 -8.83
CA ARG A 182 -6.27 19.03 -8.55
C ARG A 182 -6.61 20.14 -7.57
N TRP A 183 -5.75 20.31 -6.59
CA TRP A 183 -5.80 21.45 -5.68
C TRP A 183 -4.41 22.04 -5.51
N MET A 184 -4.33 23.37 -5.60
CA MET A 184 -3.11 24.15 -5.43
C MET A 184 -3.20 24.99 -4.16
N SER A 185 -2.25 24.77 -3.26
CA SER A 185 -2.15 25.52 -2.00
C SER A 185 -1.27 26.76 -2.19
N PRO A 186 -1.83 27.98 -2.02
CA PRO A 186 -1.07 29.21 -2.26
C PRO A 186 -0.07 29.52 -1.16
N ASP A 187 -0.35 29.12 0.07
CA ASP A 187 0.33 29.60 1.28
C ASP A 187 0.83 28.47 2.20
N LYS A 188 0.43 27.21 1.97
CA LYS A 188 0.78 26.07 2.81
C LYS A 188 1.57 25.01 2.05
N TYR A 189 2.47 24.34 2.74
CA TYR A 189 3.19 23.19 2.23
C TYR A 189 2.41 21.91 2.53
N LEU A 190 2.10 21.13 1.50
CA LEU A 190 1.50 19.81 1.67
C LEU A 190 2.60 18.81 2.06
N THR A 191 2.47 18.20 3.23
CA THR A 191 3.45 17.26 3.78
C THR A 191 3.02 15.80 3.64
N GLY A 192 1.72 15.54 3.49
CA GLY A 192 1.17 14.21 3.32
C GLY A 192 -0.19 14.23 2.66
N THR A 193 -0.54 13.12 2.02
CA THR A 193 -1.85 12.92 1.40
C THR A 193 -2.32 11.49 1.59
N ALA A 194 -3.63 11.30 1.67
CA ALA A 194 -4.29 10.01 1.69
C ALA A 194 -5.51 10.02 0.77
N LEU A 195 -5.73 8.93 0.06
CA LEU A 195 -6.93 8.67 -0.74
C LEU A 195 -7.78 7.61 -0.06
N ASN A 196 -9.08 7.84 0.03
CA ASN A 196 -10.00 6.79 0.43
C ASN A 196 -10.09 5.67 -0.64
N ALA A 197 -10.67 4.53 -0.29
CA ALA A 197 -10.69 3.34 -1.14
C ALA A 197 -11.24 3.60 -2.54
N ASN A 198 -12.29 4.41 -2.67
CA ASN A 198 -12.93 4.73 -3.95
C ASN A 198 -12.35 5.97 -4.65
N ALA A 199 -11.30 6.58 -4.10
CA ALA A 199 -10.71 7.83 -4.58
C ALA A 199 -11.71 9.01 -4.70
N THR A 200 -12.81 8.97 -3.95
CA THR A 200 -13.82 10.05 -3.92
C THR A 200 -13.44 11.18 -2.95
N VAL A 201 -12.57 10.88 -1.98
CA VAL A 201 -12.06 11.85 -1.01
C VAL A 201 -10.54 11.79 -0.98
N VAL A 202 -9.91 12.95 -1.08
CA VAL A 202 -8.48 13.14 -0.83
C VAL A 202 -8.31 14.00 0.41
N THR A 203 -7.54 13.51 1.38
CA THR A 203 -7.16 14.28 2.57
C THR A 203 -5.69 14.66 2.50
N CYS A 204 -5.40 15.92 2.79
CA CYS A 204 -4.06 16.46 2.78
C CYS A 204 -3.70 17.06 4.15
N ALA A 205 -2.45 16.90 4.55
CA ALA A 205 -1.84 17.64 5.65
C ALA A 205 -1.14 18.88 5.09
N ALA A 206 -1.64 20.06 5.44
CA ALA A 206 -1.17 21.35 4.96
C ALA A 206 -0.47 22.11 6.08
N LEU A 207 0.87 22.13 6.04
CA LEU A 207 1.73 22.78 7.01
C LEU A 207 1.88 24.27 6.69
N SER A 208 1.75 25.10 7.70
CA SER A 208 2.07 26.53 7.64
C SER A 208 2.87 26.96 8.86
N ASN A 209 3.58 28.06 8.74
CA ASN A 209 4.24 28.73 9.86
C ASN A 209 3.60 30.10 10.05
N LYS A 210 3.10 30.35 11.24
CA LYS A 210 2.52 31.64 11.60
C LYS A 210 3.18 32.14 12.87
N ASN A 211 3.88 33.28 12.79
CA ASN A 211 4.58 33.90 13.91
C ASN A 211 5.60 33.01 14.62
N GLY A 212 6.25 32.10 13.89
CA GLY A 212 7.24 31.19 14.45
C GLY A 212 6.68 29.87 14.99
N ALA A 213 5.35 29.72 15.07
CA ALA A 213 4.70 28.46 15.42
C ALA A 213 4.25 27.71 14.17
N PHE A 214 4.40 26.38 14.18
CA PHE A 214 3.89 25.53 13.11
C PHE A 214 2.42 25.22 13.36
N THR A 215 1.66 25.21 12.28
CA THR A 215 0.28 24.73 12.31
C THR A 215 0.05 23.81 11.13
N THR A 216 -0.54 22.65 11.38
CA THR A 216 -0.97 21.74 10.33
C THR A 216 -2.49 21.72 10.24
N GLU A 217 -3.02 21.99 9.05
CA GLU A 217 -4.43 21.78 8.74
C GLU A 217 -4.59 20.46 8.01
N LEU A 218 -5.38 19.53 8.58
CA LEU A 218 -5.96 18.45 7.78
C LEU A 218 -7.12 19.02 6.99
N VAL A 219 -7.15 18.75 5.69
CA VAL A 219 -8.21 19.21 4.80
C VAL A 219 -8.60 18.10 3.83
N SER A 220 -9.90 17.82 3.77
CA SER A 220 -10.45 16.80 2.88
C SER A 220 -11.27 17.46 1.77
N TYR A 221 -11.06 16.98 0.55
CA TYR A 221 -11.77 17.42 -0.64
C TYR A 221 -12.49 16.25 -1.32
N ASN A 222 -13.70 16.50 -1.78
CA ASN A 222 -14.38 15.61 -2.70
C ASN A 222 -13.73 15.73 -4.08
N THR A 223 -13.22 14.65 -4.61
CA THR A 223 -12.45 14.65 -5.86
C THR A 223 -13.32 14.89 -7.09
N ALA A 224 -14.62 14.53 -7.04
CA ALA A 224 -15.54 14.70 -8.16
C ALA A 224 -16.09 16.13 -8.27
N THR A 225 -16.35 16.78 -7.14
CA THR A 225 -16.94 18.13 -7.08
C THR A 225 -15.91 19.22 -6.85
N GLY A 226 -14.74 18.89 -6.33
CA GLY A 226 -13.72 19.83 -5.86
C GLY A 226 -14.10 20.56 -4.58
N ALA A 227 -15.22 20.20 -3.94
CA ALA A 227 -15.68 20.83 -2.73
C ALA A 227 -14.82 20.42 -1.52
N LYS A 228 -14.46 21.39 -0.68
CA LYS A 228 -13.88 21.13 0.63
C LYS A 228 -14.96 20.55 1.52
N GLU A 229 -14.76 19.34 2.01
CA GLU A 229 -15.73 18.64 2.86
C GLU A 229 -15.53 18.99 4.33
N VAL A 230 -14.33 18.78 4.85
CA VAL A 230 -14.03 19.00 6.26
C VAL A 230 -12.60 19.49 6.41
N SER A 231 -12.32 20.22 7.49
CA SER A 231 -10.94 20.54 7.88
C SER A 231 -10.81 20.72 9.39
N LYS A 232 -9.59 20.42 9.89
CA LYS A 232 -9.22 20.55 11.29
C LYS A 232 -7.78 21.03 11.40
N THR A 233 -7.53 21.99 12.28
CA THR A 233 -6.20 22.57 12.50
C THR A 233 -5.61 22.06 13.81
N PHE A 234 -4.31 21.77 13.76
CA PHE A 234 -3.49 21.31 14.88
C PHE A 234 -2.33 22.30 15.05
N GLU A 235 -2.11 22.75 16.26
CA GLU A 235 -0.98 23.60 16.61
C GLU A 235 0.24 22.75 16.97
N ASP A 236 1.43 23.23 16.67
CA ASP A 236 2.73 22.59 16.97
C ASP A 236 2.77 21.09 16.64
N THR A 237 2.20 20.73 15.50
CA THR A 237 2.07 19.33 15.07
C THR A 237 2.66 19.16 13.68
N LEU A 238 3.64 18.28 13.53
CA LEU A 238 4.19 17.87 12.25
C LEU A 238 3.62 16.52 11.86
N VAL A 239 2.98 16.47 10.70
CA VAL A 239 2.44 15.20 10.15
C VAL A 239 3.50 14.51 9.31
N LEU A 240 3.81 13.27 9.66
CA LEU A 240 4.78 12.41 9.00
C LEU A 240 4.12 11.48 7.99
N LYS A 241 2.90 10.99 8.30
CA LYS A 241 2.15 10.09 7.43
C LYS A 241 0.65 10.24 7.62
N LEU A 242 -0.09 10.08 6.53
CA LEU A 242 -1.56 9.95 6.51
C LEU A 242 -1.95 8.65 5.81
N GLY A 243 -3.08 8.08 6.19
CA GLY A 243 -3.67 6.94 5.51
C GLY A 243 -5.10 6.69 5.97
N TYR A 244 -5.84 5.95 5.16
CA TYR A 244 -7.14 5.39 5.53
C TYR A 244 -6.98 3.93 5.95
N ALA A 245 -7.83 3.48 6.85
CA ALA A 245 -7.85 2.13 7.38
C ALA A 245 -9.28 1.63 7.60
N GLU A 246 -9.44 0.32 7.81
CA GLU A 246 -10.72 -0.37 8.03
C GLU A 246 -11.79 0.04 7.01
N ASN A 247 -11.50 -0.13 5.72
CA ASN A 247 -12.40 0.22 4.62
C ASN A 247 -12.91 1.67 4.69
N ASP A 248 -12.00 2.64 4.93
CA ASP A 248 -12.30 4.06 5.09
C ASP A 248 -13.10 4.43 6.36
N SER A 249 -13.17 3.54 7.34
CA SER A 249 -13.81 3.87 8.62
C SER A 249 -13.01 4.90 9.40
N TYR A 250 -11.69 4.83 9.27
CA TYR A 250 -10.76 5.71 9.97
C TYR A 250 -9.78 6.38 9.01
N LEU A 251 -9.50 7.66 9.28
CA LEU A 251 -8.31 8.35 8.81
C LEU A 251 -7.27 8.32 9.95
N TYR A 252 -6.06 7.85 9.69
CA TYR A 252 -4.99 7.94 10.66
C TYR A 252 -3.94 8.98 10.26
N MET A 253 -3.35 9.58 11.28
CA MET A 253 -2.29 10.56 11.19
C MET A 253 -1.16 10.18 12.13
N LEU A 254 0.01 9.87 11.57
CA LEU A 254 1.24 9.77 12.33
C LEU A 254 1.85 11.17 12.43
N THR A 255 2.05 11.65 13.63
CA THR A 255 2.70 12.94 13.91
C THR A 255 4.10 12.72 14.46
N ASP A 256 4.77 13.78 14.83
CA ASP A 256 6.06 13.75 15.54
C ASP A 256 5.99 13.22 16.98
N SER A 257 4.79 13.03 17.55
CA SER A 257 4.63 12.64 18.96
C SER A 257 3.48 11.66 19.25
N ALA A 258 2.63 11.40 18.26
CA ALA A 258 1.48 10.51 18.42
C ALA A 258 1.01 9.91 17.10
N PHE A 259 0.37 8.75 17.22
CA PHE A 259 -0.51 8.20 16.20
C PHE A 259 -1.95 8.59 16.58
N VAL A 260 -2.64 9.28 15.69
CA VAL A 260 -3.98 9.82 15.96
C VAL A 260 -4.95 9.29 14.91
N CYS A 261 -6.10 8.83 15.37
CA CYS A 261 -7.16 8.30 14.52
C CYS A 261 -8.37 9.23 14.55
N PHE A 262 -9.00 9.36 13.41
CA PHE A 262 -10.17 10.22 13.20
C PHE A 262 -11.29 9.44 12.51
N ASP A 263 -12.53 9.84 12.81
CA ASP A 263 -13.68 9.48 12.01
C ASP A 263 -13.73 10.31 10.69
N ARG A 264 -14.78 10.12 9.89
CA ARG A 264 -14.97 10.81 8.61
C ARG A 264 -15.16 12.33 8.75
N ASP A 265 -15.61 12.79 9.91
CA ASP A 265 -15.82 14.21 10.22
C ASP A 265 -14.58 14.85 10.88
N LEU A 266 -13.44 14.15 10.90
CA LEU A 266 -12.20 14.51 11.57
C LEU A 266 -12.34 14.68 13.10
N ASN A 267 -13.31 14.01 13.73
CA ASN A 267 -13.32 13.88 15.18
C ASN A 267 -12.29 12.84 15.60
N GLU A 268 -11.48 13.18 16.61
CA GLU A 268 -10.49 12.25 17.15
C GLU A 268 -11.22 11.11 17.88
N VAL A 269 -10.95 9.87 17.44
CA VAL A 269 -11.54 8.65 18.02
C VAL A 269 -10.51 7.87 18.84
N GLY A 270 -9.22 8.09 18.59
CA GLY A 270 -8.16 7.44 19.33
C GLY A 270 -6.82 8.15 19.18
N ARG A 271 -5.98 8.03 20.22
CA ARG A 271 -4.62 8.59 20.24
C ARG A 271 -3.68 7.67 21.03
N ALA A 272 -2.60 7.25 20.37
CA ALA A 272 -1.48 6.58 21.03
C ALA A 272 -0.26 7.50 20.97
N SER A 273 0.11 8.07 22.12
CA SER A 273 1.31 8.91 22.24
C SER A 273 2.55 8.05 22.41
N TYR A 274 3.67 8.54 21.90
CA TYR A 274 4.97 7.90 22.03
C TYR A 274 6.07 8.93 22.28
N ASN A 275 7.25 8.46 22.75
CA ASN A 275 8.40 9.32 22.89
C ASN A 275 9.16 9.41 21.56
N PRO A 276 9.24 10.60 20.92
CA PRO A 276 9.93 10.78 19.63
C PRO A 276 11.40 10.34 19.66
N GLU A 277 12.08 10.50 20.79
CA GLU A 277 13.48 10.12 20.94
C GLU A 277 13.68 8.59 20.91
N ASN A 278 12.68 7.85 21.33
CA ASN A 278 12.72 6.38 21.45
C ASN A 278 12.02 5.68 20.26
N ALA A 279 11.13 6.35 19.58
CA ALA A 279 10.40 5.79 18.45
C ALA A 279 11.35 5.37 17.31
N ARG A 280 11.22 4.14 16.81
CA ARG A 280 12.09 3.57 15.79
C ARG A 280 11.34 2.98 14.61
N PHE A 281 10.15 2.48 14.84
CA PHE A 281 9.39 1.79 13.81
C PHE A 281 7.89 2.05 13.96
N PHE A 282 7.23 2.25 12.81
CA PHE A 282 5.79 2.41 12.70
C PHE A 282 5.28 1.63 11.50
N ARG A 283 4.20 0.91 11.69
CA ARG A 283 3.49 0.25 10.60
C ARG A 283 1.99 0.33 10.83
N ALA A 284 1.24 0.75 9.83
CA ALA A 284 -0.21 0.67 9.82
C ALA A 284 -0.62 -0.49 8.91
N PHE A 285 -1.52 -1.32 9.39
CA PHE A 285 -2.17 -2.43 8.70
C PHE A 285 -3.66 -2.10 8.55
N ASP A 286 -4.41 -2.99 7.93
CA ASP A 286 -5.86 -2.76 7.74
C ASP A 286 -6.62 -2.72 9.08
N GLU A 287 -6.25 -3.57 10.05
CA GLU A 287 -6.96 -3.76 11.32
C GLU A 287 -6.32 -3.08 12.52
N CYS A 288 -5.03 -2.76 12.44
CA CYS A 288 -4.27 -2.22 13.57
C CYS A 288 -3.06 -1.41 13.12
N PHE A 289 -2.41 -0.74 14.06
CA PHE A 289 -1.12 -0.13 13.85
C PHE A 289 -0.11 -0.53 14.93
N LEU A 290 1.16 -0.54 14.56
CA LEU A 290 2.27 -0.82 15.45
C LEU A 290 3.09 0.43 15.73
N ILE A 291 3.51 0.56 16.97
CA ILE A 291 4.54 1.50 17.43
C ILE A 291 5.63 0.68 18.11
N ALA A 292 6.88 0.84 17.70
CA ALA A 292 8.01 0.27 18.39
C ALA A 292 8.93 1.35 18.93
N GLU A 293 9.17 1.30 20.23
CA GLU A 293 10.04 2.21 20.97
C GLU A 293 11.27 1.49 21.47
N SER A 294 12.42 2.12 21.30
CA SER A 294 13.69 1.58 21.79
C SER A 294 13.80 1.69 23.30
N ASN A 295 14.23 0.61 23.92
CA ASN A 295 14.51 0.54 25.36
C ASN A 295 15.95 0.95 25.71
N ASN A 296 16.80 1.13 24.67
CA ASN A 296 18.20 1.48 24.82
C ASN A 296 18.69 2.40 23.69
N LEU A 297 19.83 3.06 23.91
CA LEU A 297 20.40 4.00 22.93
C LEU A 297 20.85 3.33 21.61
N SER A 298 21.17 2.04 21.64
CA SER A 298 21.61 1.31 20.45
C SER A 298 20.45 0.93 19.52
N GLY A 299 19.20 1.00 20.02
CA GLY A 299 18.02 0.57 19.24
C GLY A 299 17.91 -0.95 19.07
N SER A 300 18.71 -1.73 19.79
CA SER A 300 18.68 -3.19 19.68
C SER A 300 17.50 -3.80 20.46
N SER A 301 17.18 -3.29 21.65
CA SER A 301 16.02 -3.73 22.41
C SER A 301 14.87 -2.77 22.21
N MET A 302 13.72 -3.30 21.82
CA MET A 302 12.50 -2.53 21.54
C MET A 302 11.29 -3.14 22.22
N THR A 303 10.37 -2.28 22.63
CA THR A 303 9.00 -2.65 23.00
C THR A 303 8.08 -2.33 21.82
N VAL A 304 7.37 -3.33 21.34
CA VAL A 304 6.42 -3.25 20.24
C VAL A 304 5.01 -3.28 20.80
N ARG A 305 4.23 -2.26 20.51
CA ARG A 305 2.83 -2.16 20.91
C ARG A 305 1.93 -2.11 19.70
N ALA A 306 0.91 -2.95 19.68
CA ALA A 306 -0.15 -2.92 18.70
C ALA A 306 -1.41 -2.27 19.28
N TYR A 307 -2.05 -1.45 18.47
CA TYR A 307 -3.27 -0.73 18.83
C TYR A 307 -4.31 -0.87 17.73
N GLY A 308 -5.58 -0.98 18.12
CA GLY A 308 -6.69 -0.75 17.21
C GLY A 308 -6.80 0.73 16.80
N TYR A 309 -7.61 1.03 15.81
CA TYR A 309 -7.80 2.42 15.35
C TYR A 309 -8.62 3.29 16.31
N ASP A 310 -9.22 2.72 17.33
CA ASP A 310 -9.75 3.41 18.52
C ASP A 310 -8.66 3.72 19.58
N ALA A 311 -7.39 3.40 19.27
CA ALA A 311 -6.23 3.44 20.14
C ALA A 311 -6.32 2.50 21.37
N ALA A 312 -7.24 1.52 21.38
CA ALA A 312 -7.23 0.47 22.38
C ALA A 312 -6.00 -0.43 22.17
N PRO A 313 -5.24 -0.72 23.26
CA PRO A 313 -4.10 -1.62 23.16
C PRO A 313 -4.57 -3.05 22.87
N LEU A 314 -3.97 -3.67 21.84
CA LEU A 314 -4.27 -5.04 21.46
C LEU A 314 -3.29 -6.01 22.12
N PHE A 315 -2.00 -5.76 21.99
CA PHE A 315 -0.94 -6.55 22.63
C PHE A 315 0.38 -5.78 22.69
N GLU A 316 1.29 -6.29 23.51
CA GLU A 316 2.66 -5.79 23.63
C GLU A 316 3.63 -6.98 23.58
N CYS A 317 4.74 -6.81 22.89
CA CYS A 317 5.84 -7.78 22.89
C CYS A 317 7.19 -7.06 22.87
N SER A 318 8.26 -7.82 23.12
CA SER A 318 9.63 -7.30 23.12
C SER A 318 10.45 -7.92 22.00
N CYS A 319 11.28 -7.09 21.37
CA CYS A 319 12.22 -7.48 20.34
C CYS A 319 13.63 -7.12 20.81
N GLU A 320 14.61 -8.02 20.65
CA GLU A 320 15.96 -7.84 21.18
C GLU A 320 17.01 -7.49 20.12
N GLN A 321 16.68 -7.57 18.83
CA GLN A 321 17.64 -7.37 17.73
C GLN A 321 17.33 -6.19 16.81
N GLY A 322 16.31 -5.40 17.17
CA GLY A 322 15.82 -4.30 16.34
C GLY A 322 14.97 -4.81 15.16
N ILE A 323 13.94 -4.07 14.83
CA ILE A 323 12.97 -4.43 13.80
C ILE A 323 13.44 -3.88 12.45
N LEU A 324 13.46 -4.73 11.43
CA LEU A 324 13.70 -4.36 10.04
C LEU A 324 12.37 -4.17 9.30
N ASP A 325 11.40 -5.06 9.52
CA ASP A 325 10.06 -4.98 8.96
C ASP A 325 9.05 -5.74 9.84
N ALA A 326 7.76 -5.52 9.61
CA ALA A 326 6.68 -6.17 10.31
C ALA A 326 5.51 -6.44 9.37
N GLU A 327 4.81 -7.55 9.59
CA GLU A 327 3.56 -7.89 8.94
C GLU A 327 2.56 -8.37 9.98
N TYR A 328 1.30 -7.96 9.85
CA TYR A 328 0.21 -8.42 10.70
C TYR A 328 -0.88 -9.02 9.82
N ARG A 329 -1.16 -10.29 10.06
CA ARG A 329 -2.14 -11.02 9.28
C ARG A 329 -2.80 -12.11 10.12
N ASP A 330 -4.12 -12.26 9.99
CA ASP A 330 -4.90 -13.30 10.65
C ASP A 330 -4.61 -13.38 12.16
N ARG A 331 -4.51 -12.23 12.83
CA ARG A 331 -4.18 -12.08 14.26
C ARG A 331 -2.78 -12.56 14.64
N THR A 332 -1.90 -12.70 13.66
CA THR A 332 -0.50 -13.09 13.88
C THR A 332 0.41 -11.94 13.47
N LEU A 333 1.32 -11.56 14.35
CA LEU A 333 2.36 -10.58 14.07
C LEU A 333 3.66 -11.28 13.71
N TYR A 334 4.19 -10.95 12.55
CA TYR A 334 5.50 -11.36 12.08
C TYR A 334 6.44 -10.18 12.19
N LEU A 335 7.52 -10.31 12.97
CA LEU A 335 8.58 -9.32 13.11
C LEU A 335 9.85 -9.84 12.46
N LEU A 336 10.31 -9.16 11.42
CA LEU A 336 11.63 -9.41 10.85
C LEU A 336 12.66 -8.62 11.66
N GLU A 337 13.49 -9.33 12.41
CA GLU A 337 14.62 -8.80 13.15
C GLU A 337 15.91 -9.01 12.35
N ARG A 338 17.04 -8.53 12.83
CA ARG A 338 18.31 -8.63 12.08
C ARG A 338 18.80 -10.07 11.90
N ASP A 339 18.49 -10.97 12.81
CA ASP A 339 19.00 -12.34 12.85
C ASP A 339 17.91 -13.41 12.90
N ARG A 340 16.64 -12.99 12.98
CA ARG A 340 15.51 -13.92 13.14
C ARG A 340 14.20 -13.37 12.59
N LEU A 341 13.27 -14.28 12.36
CA LEU A 341 11.84 -13.99 12.23
C LEU A 341 11.15 -14.39 13.52
N SER A 342 10.51 -13.45 14.18
CA SER A 342 9.72 -13.68 15.40
C SER A 342 8.23 -13.67 15.03
N VAL A 343 7.50 -14.69 15.45
CA VAL A 343 6.08 -14.86 15.15
C VAL A 343 5.30 -14.88 16.47
N TYR A 344 4.41 -13.91 16.63
CA TYR A 344 3.56 -13.75 17.81
C TYR A 344 2.10 -14.00 17.41
N ASP A 345 1.48 -15.00 18.02
CA ASP A 345 0.05 -15.20 17.87
C ASP A 345 -0.70 -14.35 18.91
N TYR A 346 -1.74 -13.63 18.46
CA TYR A 346 -2.57 -12.79 19.32
C TYR A 346 -3.26 -13.65 20.39
N GLY A 347 -2.93 -13.39 21.65
CA GLY A 347 -3.47 -14.12 22.81
C GLY A 347 -2.54 -15.17 23.39
N THR A 348 -1.35 -15.37 22.80
CA THR A 348 -0.25 -16.12 23.42
C THR A 348 0.89 -15.16 23.74
N GLU A 349 1.50 -15.29 24.93
CA GLU A 349 2.67 -14.47 25.30
C GLU A 349 3.99 -15.04 24.73
N GLU A 350 3.93 -16.20 24.08
CA GLU A 350 5.10 -16.90 23.56
C GLU A 350 5.29 -16.67 22.06
N ALA A 351 6.49 -16.26 21.70
CA ALA A 351 6.89 -16.12 20.29
C ALA A 351 7.52 -17.43 19.77
N VAL A 352 7.19 -17.77 18.55
CA VAL A 352 7.95 -18.74 17.76
C VAL A 352 9.10 -18.02 17.09
N LEU A 353 10.35 -18.36 17.47
CA LEU A 353 11.55 -17.73 16.94
C LEU A 353 12.16 -18.62 15.85
N THR A 354 12.27 -18.11 14.64
CA THR A 354 12.93 -18.78 13.52
C THR A 354 14.22 -18.03 13.20
N PRO A 355 15.41 -18.59 13.48
CA PRO A 355 16.65 -17.93 13.12
C PRO A 355 16.81 -17.84 11.61
N LEU A 356 17.30 -16.70 11.14
CA LEU A 356 17.68 -16.52 9.75
C LEU A 356 19.05 -17.15 9.53
N ALA A 357 19.28 -17.75 8.33
CA ALA A 357 20.59 -18.25 7.98
C ALA A 357 21.58 -17.09 7.97
N SER A 358 22.69 -17.24 8.70
CA SER A 358 23.79 -16.28 8.61
C SER A 358 24.45 -16.39 7.24
N THR A 359 24.33 -15.38 6.41
CA THR A 359 25.12 -15.22 5.17
C THR A 359 26.54 -14.80 5.47
#